data_d48f35a4cf33df3e0fe828b748152ac2
#
_entry.id   d48f35a4cf33df3e0fe828b748152ac2
#
_cell.length_a   1.000
_cell.length_b   1.000
_cell.length_c   1.000
_cell.angle_alpha   90.00
_cell.angle_beta   90.00
_cell.angle_gamma   90.00
#
_symmetry.space_group_name_H-M   'P 1'
#
loop_
_entity.id
_entity.type
_entity.pdbx_description
1 polymer ?
#
loop_
_entity_poly.entity_id
_entity_poly.type
_entity_poly.pdbx_seq_one_letter_code
_entity_poly.pdbx_strand_id
1 'polypeptide(L)'
;KRTGFEGKPPPQFEEILKNIDSKVKTQSKEKFDEKAQKEFLEGAKIAYETIITDFSDNDNKLIQSKPLLSKKIQDQFNQALTERNSRGHFAEITFIGINSADIKEHKKTNNILNVTVNFVAEVITCIKDKNKEIISGDPEKIKKIYDTWVFSRDTKSNNPNWQLVDILT
;
A
#
# COMPACT_ATOMS: atom_id res chain seq x y z
N LYS A 1 -27.59 -58.30 5.68
CA LYS A 1 -28.29 -57.37 4.84
C LYS A 1 -27.59 -56.04 4.77
N ARG A 2 -27.49 -55.52 3.60
CA ARG A 2 -26.73 -54.34 3.37
C ARG A 2 -27.46 -53.08 3.79
N THR A 3 -26.72 -52.17 4.36
CA THR A 3 -27.17 -50.83 4.63
C THR A 3 -26.83 -49.95 3.41
N GLY A 4 -27.32 -48.72 3.41
CA GLY A 4 -27.11 -47.80 2.30
C GLY A 4 -25.71 -47.19 2.20
N PHE A 5 -24.73 -47.76 2.88
CA PHE A 5 -23.39 -47.18 2.92
C PHE A 5 -22.44 -47.69 1.84
N GLU A 6 -22.91 -48.49 0.92
CA GLU A 6 -22.05 -49.03 -0.12
C GLU A 6 -21.57 -47.92 -1.04
N GLY A 7 -20.34 -47.54 -0.87
CA GLY A 7 -19.67 -46.63 -1.77
C GLY A 7 -20.14 -45.17 -1.77
N LYS A 8 -21.11 -44.83 -0.90
CA LYS A 8 -21.58 -43.42 -0.83
C LYS A 8 -21.62 -42.94 0.59
N PRO A 9 -21.10 -41.73 0.85
CA PRO A 9 -21.24 -41.10 2.16
C PRO A 9 -22.69 -40.73 2.43
N PRO A 10 -23.08 -40.56 3.70
CA PRO A 10 -24.41 -40.06 4.05
C PRO A 10 -24.66 -38.71 3.41
N PRO A 11 -25.91 -38.32 3.11
CA PRO A 11 -26.23 -37.04 2.53
C PRO A 11 -25.69 -35.84 3.32
N GLN A 12 -25.69 -35.96 4.64
CA GLN A 12 -25.16 -34.93 5.53
C GLN A 12 -23.64 -34.73 5.33
N PHE A 13 -22.92 -35.80 5.11
CA PHE A 13 -21.48 -35.75 4.88
C PHE A 13 -21.16 -35.09 3.55
N GLU A 14 -21.95 -35.38 2.52
CA GLU A 14 -21.77 -34.73 1.21
C GLU A 14 -22.01 -33.24 1.30
N GLU A 15 -22.99 -32.80 2.08
CA GLU A 15 -23.27 -31.40 2.28
C GLU A 15 -22.12 -30.69 3.00
N ILE A 16 -21.55 -31.32 4.01
CA ILE A 16 -20.39 -30.81 4.73
C ILE A 16 -19.20 -30.67 3.79
N LEU A 17 -18.93 -31.68 2.95
CA LEU A 17 -17.87 -31.66 1.97
C LEU A 17 -18.05 -30.52 0.95
N LYS A 18 -19.27 -30.29 0.49
CA LYS A 18 -19.58 -29.19 -0.41
C LYS A 18 -19.30 -27.84 0.24
N ASN A 19 -19.68 -27.69 1.49
CA ASN A 19 -19.45 -26.45 2.25
C ASN A 19 -17.97 -26.20 2.45
N ILE A 20 -17.20 -27.23 2.78
CA ILE A 20 -15.74 -27.11 2.92
C ILE A 20 -15.12 -26.76 1.57
N ASP A 21 -15.51 -27.43 0.51
CA ASP A 21 -15.00 -27.18 -0.83
C ASP A 21 -15.32 -25.75 -1.30
N SER A 22 -16.54 -25.28 -1.01
CA SER A 22 -16.93 -23.91 -1.31
C SER A 22 -16.08 -22.90 -0.56
N LYS A 23 -15.83 -23.12 0.73
CA LYS A 23 -14.95 -22.24 1.52
C LYS A 23 -13.52 -22.25 1.00
N VAL A 24 -12.98 -23.43 0.68
CA VAL A 24 -11.65 -23.56 0.13
C VAL A 24 -11.57 -22.88 -1.23
N LYS A 25 -12.57 -23.05 -2.08
CA LYS A 25 -12.63 -22.38 -3.38
C LYS A 25 -12.76 -20.87 -3.22
N THR A 26 -13.54 -20.41 -2.25
CA THR A 26 -13.67 -18.96 -1.96
C THR A 26 -12.36 -18.39 -1.49
N GLN A 27 -11.63 -19.09 -0.61
CA GLN A 27 -10.32 -18.66 -0.14
C GLN A 27 -9.25 -18.71 -1.24
N SER A 28 -9.25 -19.75 -2.07
CA SER A 28 -8.29 -19.88 -3.17
C SER A 28 -8.63 -18.97 -4.35
N LYS A 29 -9.89 -18.56 -4.46
CA LYS A 29 -10.39 -17.62 -5.45
C LYS A 29 -10.69 -16.25 -4.85
N GLU A 30 -10.00 -15.92 -3.76
CA GLU A 30 -10.13 -14.59 -3.18
C GLU A 30 -9.82 -13.60 -4.29
N LYS A 31 -10.88 -13.23 -4.99
CA LYS A 31 -10.78 -12.25 -6.05
C LYS A 31 -10.67 -10.88 -5.41
N PHE A 32 -9.89 -10.08 -6.01
CA PHE A 32 -9.78 -8.68 -5.66
C PHE A 32 -11.04 -7.97 -6.18
N ASP A 33 -12.19 -8.29 -5.58
CA ASP A 33 -13.51 -7.78 -5.96
C ASP A 33 -13.70 -6.34 -5.50
N GLU A 34 -14.88 -5.79 -5.77
CA GLU A 34 -15.18 -4.39 -5.42
C GLU A 34 -15.01 -4.12 -3.92
N LYS A 35 -15.43 -5.06 -3.08
CA LYS A 35 -15.30 -4.91 -1.62
C LYS A 35 -13.83 -4.90 -1.21
N ALA A 36 -13.06 -5.84 -1.72
CA ALA A 36 -11.62 -5.93 -1.45
C ALA A 36 -10.87 -4.70 -1.98
N GLN A 37 -11.25 -4.20 -3.16
CA GLN A 37 -10.67 -2.99 -3.74
C GLN A 37 -10.95 -1.77 -2.88
N LYS A 38 -12.16 -1.65 -2.37
CA LYS A 38 -12.55 -0.54 -1.50
C LYS A 38 -11.77 -0.57 -0.19
N GLU A 39 -11.67 -1.73 0.44
CA GLU A 39 -10.88 -1.91 1.68
C GLU A 39 -9.41 -1.62 1.44
N PHE A 40 -8.88 -2.09 0.32
CA PHE A 40 -7.50 -1.81 -0.08
C PHE A 40 -7.27 -0.30 -0.23
N LEU A 41 -8.16 0.42 -0.92
CA LEU A 41 -7.99 1.86 -1.14
C LEU A 41 -8.01 2.65 0.16
N GLU A 42 -8.83 2.25 1.14
CA GLU A 42 -8.82 2.90 2.46
C GLU A 42 -7.45 2.75 3.13
N GLY A 43 -6.87 1.56 3.08
CA GLY A 43 -5.52 1.32 3.59
C GLY A 43 -4.44 2.03 2.78
N ALA A 44 -4.58 2.05 1.47
CA ALA A 44 -3.60 2.70 0.58
C ALA A 44 -3.55 4.21 0.78
N LYS A 45 -4.69 4.84 1.05
CA LYS A 45 -4.74 6.28 1.37
C LYS A 45 -3.98 6.57 2.66
N ILE A 46 -4.17 5.76 3.69
CA ILE A 46 -3.46 5.91 4.97
C ILE A 46 -1.96 5.72 4.76
N ALA A 47 -1.58 4.69 4.00
CA ALA A 47 -0.18 4.42 3.69
C ALA A 47 0.45 5.57 2.91
N TYR A 48 -0.26 6.11 1.93
CA TYR A 48 0.22 7.23 1.11
C TYR A 48 0.51 8.47 1.97
N GLU A 49 -0.44 8.87 2.81
CA GLU A 49 -0.26 10.02 3.71
C GLU A 49 0.93 9.77 4.65
N THR A 50 1.00 8.59 5.25
CA THR A 50 2.08 8.22 6.18
C THR A 50 3.45 8.29 5.49
N ILE A 51 3.56 7.75 4.28
CA ILE A 51 4.82 7.70 3.54
C ILE A 51 5.24 9.09 3.09
N ILE A 52 4.32 9.87 2.52
CA ILE A 52 4.61 11.24 2.05
C ILE A 52 5.03 12.12 3.23
N THR A 53 4.31 12.05 4.34
CA THR A 53 4.61 12.85 5.53
C THR A 53 5.96 12.45 6.13
N ASP A 54 6.23 11.16 6.24
CA ASP A 54 7.46 10.66 6.85
C ASP A 54 8.69 10.99 5.99
N PHE A 55 8.56 10.90 4.67
CA PHE A 55 9.65 11.27 3.75
C PHE A 55 9.89 12.78 3.71
N SER A 56 8.86 13.56 3.94
CA SER A 56 8.90 15.02 3.78
C SER A 56 8.96 15.78 5.11
N ASP A 57 9.15 15.08 6.22
CA ASP A 57 9.34 15.74 7.52
C ASP A 57 10.81 16.13 7.73
N ASN A 58 11.08 16.79 8.85
CA ASN A 58 12.39 17.41 9.09
C ASN A 58 13.42 16.50 9.74
N ASP A 59 13.09 15.25 10.07
CA ASP A 59 14.04 14.37 10.76
C ASP A 59 14.93 13.55 9.81
N ASN A 60 14.60 13.51 8.51
CA ASN A 60 15.33 12.74 7.51
C ASN A 60 15.41 11.25 7.82
N LYS A 61 14.36 10.68 8.45
CA LYS A 61 14.28 9.28 8.83
C LYS A 61 12.94 8.68 8.44
N LEU A 62 12.95 7.38 8.10
CA LEU A 62 11.74 6.63 7.77
C LEU A 62 11.25 5.85 9.00
N ILE A 63 10.72 6.56 9.98
CA ILE A 63 10.31 5.94 11.26
C ILE A 63 8.96 5.27 11.14
N GLN A 64 7.97 5.98 10.63
CA GLN A 64 6.59 5.50 10.56
C GLN A 64 6.32 4.66 9.32
N SER A 65 6.98 5.00 8.21
CA SER A 65 6.69 4.40 6.91
C SER A 65 7.46 3.10 6.64
N LYS A 66 8.54 2.83 7.38
CA LYS A 66 9.42 1.69 7.11
C LYS A 66 8.67 0.35 6.94
N PRO A 67 7.71 -0.02 7.78
CA PRO A 67 6.96 -1.27 7.60
C PRO A 67 6.10 -1.32 6.34
N LEU A 68 5.82 -0.16 5.76
CA LEU A 68 4.96 -0.02 4.57
C LEU A 68 5.77 -0.07 3.28
N LEU A 69 7.10 -0.18 3.36
CA LEU A 69 7.99 -0.08 2.22
C LEU A 69 8.71 -1.41 1.99
N SER A 70 8.81 -1.82 0.74
CA SER A 70 9.70 -2.92 0.36
C SER A 70 11.16 -2.51 0.61
N LYS A 71 12.04 -3.49 0.70
CA LYS A 71 13.48 -3.23 0.90
C LYS A 71 14.05 -2.31 -0.17
N LYS A 72 13.67 -2.53 -1.42
CA LYS A 72 14.07 -1.70 -2.55
C LYS A 72 13.68 -0.24 -2.34
N ILE A 73 12.45 0.01 -1.95
CA ILE A 73 11.96 1.37 -1.74
C ILE A 73 12.60 2.00 -0.49
N GLN A 74 12.77 1.23 0.58
CA GLN A 74 13.50 1.70 1.77
C GLN A 74 14.88 2.21 1.39
N ASP A 75 15.61 1.43 0.59
CA ASP A 75 16.96 1.81 0.18
C ASP A 75 16.97 3.08 -0.68
N GLN A 76 16.03 3.20 -1.62
CA GLN A 76 15.91 4.39 -2.46
C GLN A 76 15.59 5.63 -1.64
N PHE A 77 14.65 5.53 -0.71
CA PHE A 77 14.25 6.64 0.15
C PHE A 77 15.36 7.02 1.12
N ASN A 78 16.02 6.05 1.72
CA ASN A 78 17.14 6.31 2.64
C ASN A 78 18.30 6.99 1.92
N GLN A 79 18.58 6.61 0.68
CA GLN A 79 19.60 7.28 -0.12
C GLN A 79 19.25 8.75 -0.34
N ALA A 80 18.01 9.04 -0.72
CA ALA A 80 17.55 10.41 -0.92
C ALA A 80 17.59 11.22 0.37
N LEU A 81 17.18 10.62 1.48
CA LEU A 81 17.22 11.27 2.80
C LEU A 81 18.65 11.54 3.25
N THR A 82 19.57 10.60 3.01
CA THR A 82 20.99 10.76 3.34
C THR A 82 21.59 11.91 2.55
N GLU A 83 21.30 12.02 1.27
CA GLU A 83 21.76 13.14 0.43
C GLU A 83 21.21 14.48 0.92
N ARG A 84 19.91 14.53 1.23
CA ARG A 84 19.26 15.72 1.76
C ARG A 84 19.90 16.16 3.08
N ASN A 85 20.11 15.18 3.98
CA ASN A 85 20.74 15.45 5.27
C ASN A 85 22.20 15.91 5.12
N SER A 86 22.96 15.31 4.19
CA SER A 86 24.35 15.70 3.97
C SER A 86 24.52 17.12 3.45
N ARG A 87 23.49 17.63 2.78
CA ARG A 87 23.45 19.03 2.32
C ARG A 87 22.98 20.00 3.40
N GLY A 88 22.58 19.49 4.57
CA GLY A 88 21.98 20.28 5.63
C GLY A 88 20.59 20.78 5.27
N HIS A 89 19.89 20.06 4.41
CA HIS A 89 18.55 20.42 3.97
C HIS A 89 17.50 19.68 4.79
N PHE A 90 16.41 20.36 5.08
CA PHE A 90 15.29 19.84 5.86
C PHE A 90 14.00 20.11 5.12
N ALA A 91 13.14 19.11 5.07
CA ALA A 91 11.81 19.29 4.49
C ALA A 91 10.80 19.65 5.56
N GLU A 92 9.79 20.38 5.15
CA GLU A 92 8.60 20.65 5.97
C GLU A 92 7.38 20.34 5.13
N ILE A 93 6.37 19.73 5.71
CA ILE A 93 5.15 19.39 5.02
C ILE A 93 3.93 19.59 5.92
N THR A 94 2.87 20.10 5.32
CA THR A 94 1.50 20.00 5.82
C THR A 94 0.71 19.21 4.81
N PHE A 95 0.24 18.06 5.20
CA PHE A 95 -0.59 17.21 4.33
C PHE A 95 -2.03 17.67 4.46
N ILE A 96 -2.61 18.19 3.38
CA ILE A 96 -3.97 18.74 3.40
C ILE A 96 -4.99 17.65 3.19
N GLY A 97 -4.83 16.81 2.17
CA GLY A 97 -5.73 15.71 1.91
C GLY A 97 -5.50 15.04 0.57
N ILE A 98 -6.20 13.93 0.41
CA ILE A 98 -6.20 13.18 -0.85
C ILE A 98 -7.47 13.55 -1.61
N ASN A 99 -7.30 14.10 -2.81
CA ASN A 99 -8.42 14.47 -3.68
C ASN A 99 -9.02 13.25 -4.35
N SER A 100 -8.16 12.32 -4.79
CA SER A 100 -8.61 11.07 -5.39
C SER A 100 -7.56 9.99 -5.22
N ALA A 101 -8.03 8.75 -5.12
CA ALA A 101 -7.18 7.56 -5.14
C ALA A 101 -7.93 6.50 -5.93
N ASP A 102 -7.39 6.11 -7.08
CA ASP A 102 -8.05 5.21 -8.01
C ASP A 102 -7.13 4.07 -8.39
N ILE A 103 -7.66 2.85 -8.39
CA ILE A 103 -6.93 1.69 -8.88
C ILE A 103 -6.85 1.77 -10.40
N LYS A 104 -5.63 1.89 -10.90
CA LYS A 104 -5.36 1.92 -12.34
C LYS A 104 -5.41 0.51 -12.93
N GLU A 105 -4.78 -0.43 -12.24
CA GLU A 105 -4.76 -1.84 -12.64
C GLU A 105 -4.36 -2.71 -11.46
N HIS A 106 -4.67 -4.00 -11.56
CA HIS A 106 -4.18 -4.98 -10.60
C HIS A 106 -3.88 -6.29 -11.31
N LYS A 107 -2.88 -7.00 -10.81
CA LYS A 107 -2.45 -8.26 -11.41
C LYS A 107 -1.93 -9.20 -10.32
N LYS A 108 -2.36 -10.46 -10.40
CA LYS A 108 -1.86 -11.51 -9.51
C LYS A 108 -0.94 -12.44 -10.29
N THR A 109 0.29 -12.61 -9.80
CA THR A 109 1.28 -13.50 -10.38
C THR A 109 1.87 -14.34 -9.25
N ASN A 110 1.72 -15.67 -9.31
CA ASN A 110 2.27 -16.60 -8.32
C ASN A 110 1.94 -16.19 -6.86
N ASN A 111 0.70 -15.86 -6.57
CA ASN A 111 0.23 -15.45 -5.24
C ASN A 111 0.66 -14.04 -4.82
N ILE A 112 1.39 -13.32 -5.64
CA ILE A 112 1.70 -11.92 -5.39
C ILE A 112 0.69 -11.06 -6.13
N LEU A 113 -0.08 -10.29 -5.37
CA LEU A 113 -1.04 -9.35 -5.92
C LEU A 113 -0.41 -7.97 -5.95
N ASN A 114 -0.27 -7.42 -7.14
CA ASN A 114 0.23 -6.05 -7.35
C ASN A 114 -0.93 -5.16 -7.75
N VAL A 115 -1.05 -4.03 -7.08
CA VAL A 115 -2.11 -3.05 -7.34
C VAL A 115 -1.47 -1.70 -7.59
N THR A 116 -1.76 -1.13 -8.76
CA THR A 116 -1.28 0.20 -9.15
C THR A 116 -2.36 1.22 -8.86
N VAL A 117 -2.00 2.25 -8.11
CA VAL A 117 -2.92 3.30 -7.66
C VAL A 117 -2.44 4.65 -8.13
N ASN A 118 -3.38 5.42 -8.69
CA ASN A 118 -3.16 6.85 -8.99
C ASN A 118 -3.69 7.67 -7.82
N PHE A 119 -2.83 8.49 -7.24
CA PHE A 119 -3.19 9.43 -6.18
C PHE A 119 -3.13 10.86 -6.70
N VAL A 120 -4.08 11.65 -6.28
CA VAL A 120 -4.02 13.12 -6.41
C VAL A 120 -4.21 13.68 -5.00
N ALA A 121 -3.27 14.45 -4.53
CA ALA A 121 -3.29 14.99 -3.17
C ALA A 121 -2.89 16.46 -3.16
N GLU A 122 -3.20 17.13 -2.05
CA GLU A 122 -2.81 18.51 -1.81
C GLU A 122 -1.92 18.59 -0.58
N VAL A 123 -0.81 19.29 -0.73
CA VAL A 123 0.17 19.49 0.32
C VAL A 123 0.68 20.92 0.30
N ILE A 124 1.21 21.37 1.44
CA ILE A 124 2.06 22.55 1.51
C ILE A 124 3.43 22.03 1.92
N THR A 125 4.44 22.25 1.09
CA THR A 125 5.77 21.72 1.35
C THR A 125 6.85 22.66 0.90
N CYS A 126 7.97 22.65 1.63
CA CYS A 126 9.17 23.36 1.24
C CYS A 126 10.40 22.64 1.79
N ILE A 127 11.55 22.99 1.23
CA ILE A 127 12.85 22.54 1.73
C ILE A 127 13.62 23.76 2.19
N LYS A 128 14.20 23.68 3.39
CA LYS A 128 14.99 24.75 4.00
C LYS A 128 16.42 24.29 4.22
N ASP A 129 17.35 25.22 4.22
CA ASP A 129 18.75 24.97 4.56
C ASP A 129 18.99 25.11 6.07
N LYS A 130 20.25 24.98 6.50
CA LYS A 130 20.65 25.14 7.92
C LYS A 130 20.29 26.48 8.51
N ASN A 131 20.19 27.51 7.69
CA ASN A 131 19.87 28.89 8.11
C ASN A 131 18.36 29.14 8.05
N LYS A 132 17.56 28.07 7.84
CA LYS A 132 16.10 28.13 7.72
C LYS A 132 15.62 28.95 6.52
N GLU A 133 16.49 29.12 5.52
CA GLU A 133 16.12 29.77 4.27
C GLU A 133 15.49 28.73 3.31
N ILE A 134 14.45 29.14 2.61
CA ILE A 134 13.73 28.31 1.67
C ILE A 134 14.56 28.13 0.41
N ILE A 135 14.87 26.87 0.06
CA ILE A 135 15.61 26.54 -1.16
C ILE A 135 14.69 26.02 -2.25
N SER A 136 13.56 25.42 -1.85
CA SER A 136 12.61 24.83 -2.79
C SER A 136 11.23 24.83 -2.18
N GLY A 137 10.20 24.95 -3.01
CA GLY A 137 8.82 24.96 -2.57
C GLY A 137 8.36 26.30 -2.07
N ASP A 138 7.10 26.36 -1.63
CA ASP A 138 6.49 27.59 -1.13
C ASP A 138 5.60 27.26 0.07
N PRO A 139 6.00 27.70 1.30
CA PRO A 139 5.22 27.39 2.50
C PRO A 139 3.88 28.13 2.58
N GLU A 140 3.63 29.05 1.65
CA GLU A 140 2.38 29.83 1.60
C GLU A 140 1.38 29.29 0.56
N LYS A 141 1.75 28.27 -0.20
CA LYS A 141 0.91 27.78 -1.30
C LYS A 141 0.62 26.29 -1.20
N ILE A 142 -0.65 25.96 -1.48
CA ILE A 142 -1.09 24.59 -1.64
C ILE A 142 -0.60 24.08 -3.00
N LYS A 143 0.07 22.94 -2.98
CA LYS A 143 0.54 22.25 -4.18
C LYS A 143 -0.26 20.98 -4.38
N LYS A 144 -0.71 20.76 -5.60
CA LYS A 144 -1.33 19.49 -5.99
C LYS A 144 -0.25 18.56 -6.49
N ILE A 145 -0.22 17.34 -5.94
CA ILE A 145 0.75 16.31 -6.33
C ILE A 145 0.04 15.12 -6.94
N TYR A 146 0.69 14.49 -7.92
CA TYR A 146 0.19 13.37 -8.68
C TYR A 146 1.19 12.22 -8.58
N ASP A 147 0.75 11.10 -8.04
CA ASP A 147 1.62 9.93 -7.84
C ASP A 147 0.95 8.67 -8.36
N THR A 148 1.75 7.82 -8.99
CA THR A 148 1.33 6.49 -9.39
C THR A 148 2.23 5.48 -8.70
N TRP A 149 1.64 4.72 -7.77
CA TRP A 149 2.38 3.80 -6.90
C TRP A 149 1.88 2.38 -7.05
N VAL A 150 2.79 1.42 -6.90
CA VAL A 150 2.46 0.00 -6.93
C VAL A 150 2.61 -0.57 -5.53
N PHE A 151 1.53 -1.14 -5.01
CA PHE A 151 1.52 -1.87 -3.75
C PHE A 151 1.47 -3.37 -4.03
N SER A 152 2.07 -4.15 -3.16
CA SER A 152 2.12 -5.60 -3.31
C SER A 152 1.79 -6.30 -2.00
N ARG A 153 1.14 -7.45 -2.13
CA ARG A 153 0.85 -8.33 -1.01
C ARG A 153 0.99 -9.78 -1.46
N ASP A 154 1.62 -10.59 -0.61
CA ASP A 154 1.63 -12.05 -0.79
C ASP A 154 0.32 -12.60 -0.23
N THR A 155 -0.54 -13.10 -1.11
CA THR A 155 -1.86 -13.61 -0.74
C THR A 155 -1.81 -14.89 0.10
N LYS A 156 -0.68 -15.57 0.15
CA LYS A 156 -0.48 -16.77 0.98
C LYS A 156 0.14 -16.43 2.34
N SER A 157 0.65 -15.22 2.52
CA SER A 157 1.22 -14.80 3.77
C SER A 157 0.13 -14.57 4.81
N ASN A 158 0.43 -14.89 6.07
CA ASN A 158 -0.43 -14.55 7.19
C ASN A 158 -0.41 -13.04 7.49
N ASN A 159 0.54 -12.34 6.92
CA ASN A 159 0.64 -10.89 7.07
C ASN A 159 -0.30 -10.22 6.07
N PRO A 160 -1.39 -9.56 6.52
CA PRO A 160 -2.34 -8.91 5.62
C PRO A 160 -1.85 -7.57 5.08
N ASN A 161 -0.68 -7.11 5.50
CA ASN A 161 -0.20 -5.77 5.19
C ASN A 161 0.34 -5.68 3.77
N TRP A 162 0.05 -4.56 3.12
CA TRP A 162 0.56 -4.21 1.82
C TRP A 162 1.86 -3.43 1.96
N GLN A 163 2.72 -3.56 0.98
CA GLN A 163 3.95 -2.78 0.91
C GLN A 163 4.04 -2.03 -0.41
N LEU A 164 4.56 -0.82 -0.36
CA LEU A 164 4.92 -0.08 -1.55
C LEU A 164 6.16 -0.72 -2.17
N VAL A 165 6.04 -1.16 -3.41
CA VAL A 165 7.11 -1.89 -4.11
C VAL A 165 7.66 -1.12 -5.31
N ASP A 166 6.91 -0.14 -5.82
CA ASP A 166 7.37 0.66 -6.95
C ASP A 166 6.67 2.02 -7.00
N ILE A 167 7.38 2.98 -7.53
CA ILE A 167 6.90 4.34 -7.78
C ILE A 167 7.09 4.62 -9.26
N LEU A 168 5.98 4.82 -9.98
CA LEU A 168 6.01 5.03 -11.42
C LEU A 168 6.05 6.51 -11.79
N THR A 169 5.46 7.35 -10.97
CA THR A 169 5.51 8.81 -11.13
C THR A 169 5.37 9.50 -9.79
#